data_907532b562cc3eac50eb6bcbc8d40992
#
_entry.id   907532b562cc3eac50eb6bcbc8d40992
#
_cell.length_a   1.000
_cell.length_b   1.000
_cell.length_c   1.000
_cell.angle_alpha   90.00
_cell.angle_beta   90.00
_cell.angle_gamma   90.00
#
_symmetry.space_group_name_H-M   'P 1'
#
loop_
_entity.id
_entity.type
_entity.pdbx_description
1 polymer ?
#
loop_
_entity_poly.entity_id
_entity_poly.type
_entity_poly.pdbx_seq_one_letter_code
_entity_poly.pdbx_strand_id
1 'polypeptide(L)'
;MRVMRPADEGDYNKLAAQARRGWVCLDKKNVHNPFRASNSVEICDLFTEDDTLVLVKPAHSSSPLSHLFSQARVSVELLFENAAVRAEFARSVHVNSDPARSIPEDFTPRRVVFAILLKDGAKLTPDSLFPFSAITLAQTAKALAARGVTIEVIGIESESAQSAMRDEAA
;
A
#
# COMPACT_ATOMS: atom_id res chain seq x y z
N MET A 1 -13.36 -0.41 -6.94
CA MET A 1 -12.61 -0.93 -5.76
C MET A 1 -13.59 -1.08 -4.61
N ARG A 2 -13.36 -2.02 -3.65
CA ARG A 2 -14.34 -2.28 -2.58
C ARG A 2 -14.40 -1.11 -1.60
N VAL A 3 -15.58 -0.86 -1.06
CA VAL A 3 -15.83 0.21 -0.09
C VAL A 3 -15.23 -0.13 1.27
N MET A 4 -14.58 0.82 1.94
CA MET A 4 -13.93 0.63 3.25
C MET A 4 -14.59 1.51 4.31
N ARG A 5 -14.77 0.95 5.52
CA ARG A 5 -15.10 1.75 6.72
C ARG A 5 -13.81 2.34 7.30
N PRO A 6 -13.78 3.59 7.75
CA PRO A 6 -12.54 4.25 8.21
C PRO A 6 -11.82 3.54 9.37
N ALA A 7 -12.52 2.74 10.16
CA ALA A 7 -11.96 2.02 11.31
C ALA A 7 -11.39 0.62 10.95
N ASP A 8 -11.62 0.14 9.72
CA ASP A 8 -11.46 -1.27 9.35
C ASP A 8 -10.36 -1.47 8.28
N GLU A 9 -9.21 -0.79 8.39
CA GLU A 9 -8.09 -0.92 7.43
C GLU A 9 -7.67 -2.39 7.25
N GLY A 10 -7.47 -3.12 8.35
CA GLY A 10 -7.07 -4.52 8.30
C GLY A 10 -8.14 -5.45 7.71
N ASP A 11 -9.41 -5.19 7.99
CA ASP A 11 -10.51 -5.96 7.40
C ASP A 11 -10.69 -5.64 5.91
N TYR A 12 -10.50 -4.38 5.52
CA TYR A 12 -10.45 -3.99 4.11
C TYR A 12 -9.35 -4.75 3.37
N ASN A 13 -8.13 -4.81 3.92
CA ASN A 13 -6.99 -5.48 3.31
C ASN A 13 -7.27 -6.98 3.10
N LYS A 14 -7.81 -7.67 4.10
CA LYS A 14 -8.22 -9.08 3.99
C LYS A 14 -9.28 -9.29 2.93
N LEU A 15 -10.35 -8.48 2.96
CA LEU A 15 -11.45 -8.58 2.02
C LEU A 15 -11.03 -8.23 0.58
N ALA A 16 -10.12 -7.27 0.41
CA ALA A 16 -9.57 -6.90 -0.90
C ALA A 16 -8.74 -8.04 -1.50
N ALA A 17 -7.92 -8.71 -0.68
CA ALA A 17 -7.15 -9.87 -1.09
C ALA A 17 -8.06 -11.05 -1.44
N GLN A 18 -9.05 -11.39 -0.60
CA GLN A 18 -9.99 -12.48 -0.85
C GLN A 18 -10.86 -12.28 -2.11
N ALA A 19 -11.19 -11.03 -2.44
CA ALA A 19 -12.02 -10.70 -3.59
C ALA A 19 -11.28 -10.79 -4.94
N ARG A 20 -9.96 -10.98 -4.93
CA ARG A 20 -9.12 -10.97 -6.12
C ARG A 20 -8.13 -12.12 -6.13
N ARG A 21 -8.21 -12.93 -7.19
CA ARG A 21 -7.26 -14.04 -7.38
C ARG A 21 -5.83 -13.51 -7.42
N GLY A 22 -4.91 -14.23 -6.78
CA GLY A 22 -3.49 -13.89 -6.78
C GLY A 22 -3.09 -12.70 -5.91
N TRP A 23 -4.05 -12.05 -5.23
CA TRP A 23 -3.75 -11.01 -4.26
C TRP A 23 -3.43 -11.62 -2.89
N VAL A 24 -2.42 -11.06 -2.23
CA VAL A 24 -1.94 -11.53 -0.92
C VAL A 24 -2.07 -10.40 0.10
N CYS A 25 -2.71 -10.67 1.25
CA CYS A 25 -2.75 -9.75 2.37
C CYS A 25 -1.49 -9.89 3.20
N LEU A 26 -0.70 -8.82 3.27
CA LEU A 26 0.55 -8.73 4.03
C LEU A 26 0.48 -7.67 5.14
N ASP A 27 -0.70 -7.15 5.43
CA ASP A 27 -0.95 -6.23 6.55
C ASP A 27 -0.42 -6.81 7.86
N LYS A 28 0.43 -6.06 8.57
CA LYS A 28 1.14 -6.47 9.80
C LYS A 28 2.07 -7.69 9.64
N LYS A 29 2.44 -8.04 8.41
CA LYS A 29 3.45 -9.06 8.12
C LYS A 29 4.81 -8.41 7.91
N ASN A 30 5.48 -8.16 9.02
CA ASN A 30 6.74 -7.45 9.03
C ASN A 30 7.91 -8.35 8.59
N VAL A 31 8.84 -7.78 7.85
CA VAL A 31 10.16 -8.37 7.57
C VAL A 31 11.21 -7.74 8.49
N HIS A 32 12.25 -8.51 8.80
CA HIS A 32 13.32 -8.04 9.69
C HIS A 32 14.11 -6.91 9.04
N ASN A 33 14.35 -5.83 9.79
CA ASN A 33 15.18 -4.72 9.33
C ASN A 33 16.67 -5.04 9.57
N PRO A 34 17.48 -5.21 8.52
CA PRO A 34 18.88 -5.60 8.66
C PRO A 34 19.76 -4.52 9.32
N PHE A 35 19.30 -3.28 9.37
CA PHE A 35 20.05 -2.17 9.96
C PHE A 35 19.78 -1.95 11.45
N ARG A 36 18.72 -2.57 11.98
CA ARG A 36 18.37 -2.50 13.42
C ARG A 36 17.75 -3.81 13.89
N ALA A 37 18.44 -4.52 14.76
CA ALA A 37 18.03 -5.83 15.26
C ALA A 37 16.65 -5.86 15.95
N SER A 38 16.15 -4.74 16.44
CA SER A 38 14.86 -4.64 17.14
C SER A 38 13.71 -4.13 16.30
N ASN A 39 13.95 -3.72 15.04
CA ASN A 39 12.93 -3.11 14.19
C ASN A 39 12.60 -4.01 13.01
N SER A 40 11.32 -4.25 12.83
CA SER A 40 10.74 -4.85 11.63
C SER A 40 10.13 -3.78 10.73
N VAL A 41 10.04 -4.05 9.44
CA VAL A 41 9.47 -3.17 8.43
C VAL A 41 8.32 -3.89 7.73
N GLU A 42 7.19 -3.23 7.64
CA GLU A 42 6.08 -3.66 6.81
C GLU A 42 6.32 -3.17 5.38
N ILE A 43 6.44 -4.12 4.45
CA ILE A 43 6.76 -3.80 3.05
C ILE A 43 5.56 -3.21 2.32
N CYS A 44 4.39 -3.83 2.46
CA CYS A 44 3.13 -3.37 1.90
C CYS A 44 1.96 -4.05 2.62
N ASP A 45 0.75 -3.51 2.47
CA ASP A 45 -0.48 -4.10 3.01
C ASP A 45 -1.02 -5.21 2.10
N LEU A 46 -0.94 -5.02 0.79
CA LEU A 46 -1.39 -5.98 -0.21
C LEU A 46 -0.32 -6.15 -1.29
N PHE A 47 -0.17 -7.39 -1.76
CA PHE A 47 0.67 -7.73 -2.90
C PHE A 47 -0.19 -8.35 -4.00
N THR A 48 -0.16 -7.78 -5.20
CA THR A 48 -1.09 -8.16 -6.27
C THR A 48 -0.53 -9.27 -7.16
N GLU A 49 -1.36 -9.84 -8.03
CA GLU A 49 -0.96 -10.89 -8.98
C GLU A 49 0.12 -10.42 -9.95
N ASP A 50 0.13 -9.13 -10.30
CA ASP A 50 1.11 -8.48 -11.19
C ASP A 50 2.29 -7.85 -10.44
N ASP A 51 2.62 -8.37 -9.26
CA ASP A 51 3.77 -7.95 -8.45
C ASP A 51 3.76 -6.48 -8.00
N THR A 52 2.58 -5.87 -7.89
CA THR A 52 2.43 -4.50 -7.40
C THR A 52 2.35 -4.46 -5.87
N LEU A 53 3.12 -3.57 -5.25
CA LEU A 53 3.00 -3.25 -3.84
C LEU A 53 1.85 -2.25 -3.64
N VAL A 54 0.86 -2.59 -2.82
CA VAL A 54 -0.24 -1.69 -2.48
C VAL A 54 -0.16 -1.34 -1.00
N LEU A 55 -0.11 -0.05 -0.71
CA LEU A 55 -0.17 0.49 0.64
C LEU A 55 -1.52 1.19 0.82
N VAL A 56 -2.21 0.83 1.89
CA VAL A 56 -3.59 1.28 2.16
C VAL A 56 -3.59 2.18 3.38
N LYS A 57 -4.24 3.35 3.30
CA LYS A 57 -4.35 4.25 4.45
C LYS A 57 -5.62 5.07 4.48
N PRO A 58 -6.40 5.01 5.57
CA PRO A 58 -7.33 6.06 5.89
C PRO A 58 -6.54 7.30 6.33
N ALA A 59 -6.82 8.43 5.69
CA ALA A 59 -6.07 9.66 5.93
C ALA A 59 -7.00 10.79 6.39
N HIS A 60 -6.86 11.15 7.65
CA HIS A 60 -7.61 12.24 8.25
C HIS A 60 -6.74 13.49 8.46
N SER A 61 -5.43 13.38 8.20
CA SER A 61 -4.44 14.45 8.34
C SER A 61 -3.19 14.19 7.50
N SER A 62 -2.26 15.15 7.47
CA SER A 62 -1.01 15.06 6.72
C SER A 62 -0.07 13.97 7.24
N SER A 63 0.01 13.77 8.56
CA SER A 63 1.00 12.89 9.19
C SER A 63 0.87 11.41 8.74
N PRO A 64 -0.30 10.77 8.74
CA PRO A 64 -0.46 9.40 8.27
C PRO A 64 -0.05 9.22 6.81
N LEU A 65 -0.36 10.16 5.93
CA LEU A 65 0.01 10.09 4.51
C LEU A 65 1.51 10.28 4.30
N SER A 66 2.13 11.26 4.98
CA SER A 66 3.57 11.46 4.89
C SER A 66 4.34 10.24 5.40
N HIS A 67 3.85 9.58 6.45
CA HIS A 67 4.39 8.32 6.92
C HIS A 67 4.26 7.21 5.88
N LEU A 68 3.07 7.04 5.29
CA LEU A 68 2.80 6.05 4.24
C LEU A 68 3.78 6.18 3.06
N PHE A 69 3.95 7.41 2.54
CA PHE A 69 4.86 7.67 1.42
C PHE A 69 6.32 7.39 1.78
N SER A 70 6.74 7.76 2.99
CA SER A 70 8.08 7.47 3.49
C SER A 70 8.31 5.98 3.71
N GLN A 71 7.32 5.26 4.23
CA GLN A 71 7.35 3.81 4.40
C GLN A 71 7.56 3.11 3.05
N ALA A 72 6.79 3.46 2.03
CA ALA A 72 6.94 2.89 0.70
C ALA A 72 8.34 3.09 0.13
N ARG A 73 8.92 4.29 0.30
CA ARG A 73 10.28 4.57 -0.14
C ARG A 73 11.29 3.64 0.56
N VAL A 74 11.22 3.53 1.88
CA VAL A 74 12.12 2.66 2.66
C VAL A 74 11.94 1.19 2.24
N SER A 75 10.71 0.73 2.08
CA SER A 75 10.39 -0.65 1.67
C SER A 75 10.97 -0.98 0.30
N VAL A 76 10.82 -0.10 -0.67
CA VAL A 76 11.39 -0.26 -2.01
C VAL A 76 12.92 -0.25 -1.96
N GLU A 77 13.53 0.70 -1.26
CA GLU A 77 14.98 0.77 -1.09
C GLU A 77 15.52 -0.53 -0.48
N LEU A 78 14.89 -1.07 0.56
CA LEU A 78 15.28 -2.34 1.18
C LEU A 78 15.18 -3.53 0.20
N LEU A 79 14.12 -3.61 -0.59
CA LEU A 79 13.96 -4.67 -1.58
C LEU A 79 15.00 -4.58 -2.70
N PHE A 80 15.45 -3.38 -3.08
CA PHE A 80 16.53 -3.23 -4.07
C PHE A 80 17.91 -3.59 -3.50
N GLU A 81 18.19 -3.21 -2.26
CA GLU A 81 19.54 -3.20 -1.71
C GLU A 81 19.87 -4.43 -0.85
N ASN A 82 18.85 -5.16 -0.34
CA ASN A 82 19.08 -6.19 0.66
C ASN A 82 18.49 -7.55 0.27
N ALA A 83 19.34 -8.52 -0.06
CA ALA A 83 18.94 -9.86 -0.44
C ALA A 83 18.21 -10.61 0.70
N ALA A 84 18.58 -10.40 1.97
CA ALA A 84 17.91 -11.05 3.08
C ALA A 84 16.47 -10.54 3.25
N VAL A 85 16.23 -9.22 3.06
CA VAL A 85 14.89 -8.64 3.06
C VAL A 85 14.05 -9.21 1.91
N ARG A 86 14.62 -9.33 0.71
CA ARG A 86 13.92 -9.97 -0.43
C ARG A 86 13.52 -11.41 -0.13
N ALA A 87 14.44 -12.20 0.41
CA ALA A 87 14.17 -13.60 0.73
C ALA A 87 13.08 -13.74 1.81
N GLU A 88 13.08 -12.87 2.82
CA GLU A 88 12.05 -12.87 3.86
C GLU A 88 10.71 -12.39 3.31
N PHE A 89 10.69 -11.37 2.45
CA PHE A 89 9.49 -10.92 1.76
C PHE A 89 8.92 -12.03 0.87
N ALA A 90 9.76 -12.71 0.08
CA ALA A 90 9.34 -13.85 -0.76
C ALA A 90 8.72 -14.97 0.09
N ARG A 91 9.32 -15.29 1.23
CA ARG A 91 8.76 -16.26 2.18
C ARG A 91 7.41 -15.79 2.73
N SER A 92 7.28 -14.52 3.08
CA SER A 92 6.02 -13.94 3.57
C SER A 92 4.92 -14.01 2.51
N VAL A 93 5.22 -13.72 1.25
CA VAL A 93 4.28 -13.90 0.13
C VAL A 93 3.86 -15.36 0.02
N HIS A 94 4.81 -16.29 0.00
CA HIS A 94 4.55 -17.73 -0.13
C HIS A 94 3.62 -18.27 0.97
N VAL A 95 3.90 -17.93 2.21
CA VAL A 95 3.14 -18.43 3.39
C VAL A 95 1.73 -17.84 3.47
N ASN A 96 1.54 -16.60 3.00
CA ASN A 96 0.25 -15.88 3.11
C ASN A 96 -0.60 -15.93 1.83
N SER A 97 -0.16 -16.62 0.77
CA SER A 97 -0.92 -16.79 -0.47
C SER A 97 -1.61 -18.15 -0.56
N ASP A 98 -2.80 -18.17 -1.16
CA ASP A 98 -3.57 -19.38 -1.43
C ASP A 98 -4.14 -19.33 -2.87
N PRO A 99 -3.72 -20.22 -3.80
CA PRO A 99 -2.63 -21.20 -3.63
C PRO A 99 -1.26 -20.53 -3.40
N ALA A 100 -0.34 -21.26 -2.78
CA ALA A 100 0.99 -20.76 -2.47
C ALA A 100 1.71 -20.22 -3.71
N ARG A 101 2.17 -18.97 -3.63
CA ARG A 101 2.84 -18.24 -4.72
C ARG A 101 4.32 -18.06 -4.41
N SER A 102 5.16 -18.30 -5.40
CA SER A 102 6.59 -18.02 -5.32
C SER A 102 6.94 -16.79 -6.14
N ILE A 103 7.77 -15.92 -5.61
CA ILE A 103 8.37 -14.81 -6.34
C ILE A 103 9.89 -15.01 -6.43
N PRO A 104 10.57 -14.48 -7.46
CA PRO A 104 12.01 -14.64 -7.63
C PRO A 104 12.81 -14.10 -6.45
N GLU A 105 13.97 -14.71 -6.15
CA GLU A 105 14.86 -14.25 -5.08
C GLU A 105 15.48 -12.89 -5.35
N ASP A 106 15.59 -12.51 -6.61
CA ASP A 106 16.07 -11.21 -7.08
C ASP A 106 14.93 -10.22 -7.34
N PHE A 107 13.72 -10.51 -6.84
CA PHE A 107 12.55 -9.66 -7.00
C PHE A 107 12.84 -8.20 -6.64
N THR A 108 12.50 -7.30 -7.56
CA THR A 108 12.45 -5.86 -7.31
C THR A 108 11.11 -5.29 -7.77
N PRO A 109 10.46 -4.45 -6.95
CA PRO A 109 9.16 -3.89 -7.31
C PRO A 109 9.29 -2.93 -8.50
N ARG A 110 8.30 -2.98 -9.40
CA ARG A 110 8.19 -2.06 -10.54
C ARG A 110 7.04 -1.07 -10.39
N ARG A 111 6.13 -1.33 -9.48
CA ARG A 111 4.94 -0.51 -9.27
C ARG A 111 4.55 -0.45 -7.79
N VAL A 112 4.21 0.74 -7.34
CA VAL A 112 3.65 1.02 -6.01
C VAL A 112 2.33 1.74 -6.17
N VAL A 113 1.29 1.27 -5.49
CA VAL A 113 -0.02 1.91 -5.45
C VAL A 113 -0.32 2.38 -4.03
N PHE A 114 -0.62 3.66 -3.88
CA PHE A 114 -1.17 4.22 -2.66
C PHE A 114 -2.69 4.25 -2.75
N ALA A 115 -3.36 3.44 -1.95
CA ALA A 115 -4.81 3.36 -1.86
C ALA A 115 -5.28 4.15 -0.64
N ILE A 116 -5.84 5.35 -0.86
CA ILE A 116 -6.10 6.34 0.19
C ILE A 116 -7.59 6.53 0.36
N LEU A 117 -8.07 6.42 1.61
CA LEU A 117 -9.39 6.84 2.01
C LEU A 117 -9.28 8.20 2.69
N LEU A 118 -9.82 9.24 2.06
CA LEU A 118 -9.91 10.56 2.67
C LEU A 118 -11.07 10.64 3.67
N LYS A 119 -10.97 11.60 4.59
CA LYS A 119 -12.01 11.91 5.56
C LYS A 119 -13.35 12.17 4.85
N ASP A 120 -14.41 11.64 5.41
CA ASP A 120 -15.80 11.82 4.92
C ASP A 120 -16.03 11.31 3.49
N GLY A 121 -15.18 10.39 3.00
CA GLY A 121 -15.29 9.84 1.66
C GLY A 121 -15.05 10.85 0.53
N ALA A 122 -14.35 11.94 0.83
CA ALA A 122 -14.02 12.96 -0.17
C ALA A 122 -13.29 12.35 -1.37
N LYS A 123 -13.56 12.89 -2.55
CA LYS A 123 -12.89 12.44 -3.76
C LYS A 123 -11.41 12.82 -3.72
N LEU A 124 -10.55 11.84 -4.00
CA LEU A 124 -9.11 12.09 -4.12
C LEU A 124 -8.81 12.89 -5.39
N THR A 125 -8.27 14.08 -5.21
CA THR A 125 -7.76 14.97 -6.26
C THR A 125 -6.37 15.47 -5.87
N PRO A 126 -5.57 16.01 -6.78
CA PRO A 126 -4.28 16.61 -6.43
C PRO A 126 -4.40 17.66 -5.30
N ASP A 127 -5.47 18.46 -5.31
CA ASP A 127 -5.70 19.54 -4.35
C ASP A 127 -6.26 19.04 -3.00
N SER A 128 -6.70 17.78 -2.92
CA SER A 128 -7.21 17.19 -1.67
C SER A 128 -6.11 16.68 -0.75
N LEU A 129 -4.86 16.61 -1.23
CA LEU A 129 -3.73 16.23 -0.41
C LEU A 129 -3.27 17.41 0.46
N PHE A 130 -2.99 17.11 1.72
CA PHE A 130 -2.39 18.10 2.61
C PHE A 130 -1.02 18.55 2.09
N PRO A 131 -0.62 19.83 2.24
CA PRO A 131 0.61 20.36 1.65
C PRO A 131 1.86 19.54 1.94
N PHE A 132 2.09 19.16 3.20
CA PHE A 132 3.26 18.33 3.57
C PHE A 132 3.19 16.93 2.96
N SER A 133 2.00 16.34 2.86
CA SER A 133 1.82 15.03 2.21
C SER A 133 2.11 15.12 0.71
N ALA A 134 1.68 16.18 0.05
CA ALA A 134 1.96 16.40 -1.37
C ALA A 134 3.48 16.54 -1.64
N ILE A 135 4.20 17.28 -0.78
CA ILE A 135 5.67 17.39 -0.86
C ILE A 135 6.33 16.01 -0.66
N THR A 136 5.91 15.27 0.36
CA THR A 136 6.47 13.95 0.65
C THR A 136 6.18 12.96 -0.48
N LEU A 137 4.97 13.00 -1.06
CA LEU A 137 4.62 12.20 -2.23
C LEU A 137 5.53 12.53 -3.43
N ALA A 138 5.72 13.82 -3.73
CA ALA A 138 6.57 14.26 -4.84
C ALA A 138 8.04 13.80 -4.65
N GLN A 139 8.57 13.90 -3.44
CA GLN A 139 9.92 13.42 -3.11
C GLN A 139 10.01 11.89 -3.24
N THR A 140 9.02 11.16 -2.75
CA THR A 140 8.94 9.70 -2.88
C THR A 140 8.84 9.29 -4.35
N ALA A 141 7.98 9.95 -5.13
CA ALA A 141 7.82 9.67 -6.55
C ALA A 141 9.12 9.88 -7.33
N LYS A 142 9.83 10.96 -7.06
CA LYS A 142 11.14 11.23 -7.67
C LYS A 142 12.18 10.16 -7.30
N ALA A 143 12.25 9.76 -6.04
CA ALA A 143 13.19 8.74 -5.57
C ALA A 143 12.91 7.36 -6.18
N LEU A 144 11.63 6.96 -6.27
CA LEU A 144 11.23 5.68 -6.81
C LEU A 144 11.33 5.64 -8.34
N ALA A 145 11.00 6.73 -9.03
CA ALA A 145 11.19 6.86 -10.47
C ALA A 145 12.65 6.71 -10.89
N ALA A 146 13.60 7.20 -10.09
CA ALA A 146 15.03 7.01 -10.33
C ALA A 146 15.47 5.54 -10.29
N ARG A 147 14.66 4.66 -9.69
CA ARG A 147 14.85 3.18 -9.65
C ARG A 147 13.98 2.44 -10.68
N GLY A 148 13.28 3.14 -11.55
CA GLY A 148 12.37 2.57 -12.52
C GLY A 148 11.04 2.08 -11.94
N VAL A 149 10.66 2.54 -10.73
CA VAL A 149 9.41 2.19 -10.07
C VAL A 149 8.36 3.25 -10.35
N THR A 150 7.21 2.82 -10.89
CA THR A 150 6.06 3.70 -11.11
C THR A 150 5.21 3.82 -9.85
N ILE A 151 4.65 5.01 -9.62
CA ILE A 151 3.71 5.27 -8.53
C ILE A 151 2.33 5.58 -9.09
N GLU A 152 1.33 5.04 -8.46
CA GLU A 152 -0.07 5.38 -8.67
C GLU A 152 -0.72 5.72 -7.33
N VAL A 153 -1.59 6.74 -7.32
CA VAL A 153 -2.38 7.11 -6.15
C VAL A 153 -3.85 6.97 -6.49
N ILE A 154 -4.57 6.17 -5.72
CA ILE A 154 -5.99 5.90 -5.94
C ILE A 154 -6.82 6.23 -4.71
N GLY A 155 -8.01 6.78 -4.93
CA GLY A 155 -9.01 6.97 -3.88
C GLY A 155 -9.77 5.69 -3.58
N ILE A 156 -10.03 5.44 -2.29
CA ILE A 156 -10.96 4.41 -1.83
C ILE A 156 -12.28 5.09 -1.51
N GLU A 157 -13.37 4.61 -2.10
CA GLU A 157 -14.72 5.11 -1.80
C GLU A 157 -15.22 4.53 -0.47
N SER A 158 -15.91 5.35 0.34
CA SER A 158 -16.59 4.90 1.56
C SER A 158 -18.04 4.50 1.29
N GLU A 159 -18.59 3.58 2.08
CA GLU A 159 -20.01 3.17 1.96
C GLU A 159 -20.98 4.35 2.11
N SER A 160 -20.65 5.33 2.95
CA SER A 160 -21.46 6.53 3.13
C SER A 160 -21.57 7.39 1.86
N ALA A 161 -20.53 7.44 1.02
CA ALA A 161 -20.56 8.16 -0.23
C ALA A 161 -21.45 7.46 -1.29
N GLN A 162 -21.49 6.12 -1.28
CA GLN A 162 -22.34 5.35 -2.20
C GLN A 162 -23.83 5.43 -1.84
N SER A 163 -24.20 5.47 -0.56
CA SER A 163 -25.61 5.67 -0.17
C SER A 163 -26.11 7.05 -0.53
N ALA A 164 -25.31 8.11 -0.31
CA ALA A 164 -25.67 9.46 -0.70
C ALA A 164 -25.89 9.61 -2.22
N MET A 165 -25.06 8.99 -3.05
CA MET A 165 -25.22 9.00 -4.50
C MET A 165 -26.46 8.22 -4.99
N ARG A 166 -26.90 7.20 -4.24
CA ARG A 166 -28.13 6.46 -4.56
C ARG A 166 -29.40 7.24 -4.21
N ASP A 167 -29.35 7.99 -3.12
CA ASP A 167 -30.47 8.83 -2.66
C ASP A 167 -30.64 10.10 -3.51
N GLU A 168 -29.57 10.62 -4.14
CA GLU A 168 -29.65 11.73 -5.12
C GLU A 168 -30.08 11.29 -6.53
N ALA A 169 -30.02 9.99 -6.83
CA ALA A 169 -30.39 9.43 -8.12
C ALA A 169 -31.80 8.78 -8.13
N ALA A 170 -32.53 8.82 -7.01
CA ALA A 170 -33.88 8.31 -6.83
C ALA A 170 -34.91 9.45 -6.73
#